data_fc61d87fa6adc2db6e84174ac775adec
#
_entry.id   fc61d87fa6adc2db6e84174ac775adec
#
_cell.length_a   1.000
_cell.length_b   1.000
_cell.length_c   1.000
_cell.angle_alpha   90.00
_cell.angle_beta   90.00
_cell.angle_gamma   90.00
#
_symmetry.space_group_name_H-M   'P 1'
#
loop_
_entity.id
_entity.type
_entity.pdbx_description
1 polymer ?
#
loop_
_entity_poly.entity_id
_entity_poly.type
_entity_poly.pdbx_seq_one_letter_code
_entity_poly.pdbx_strand_id
1 'polypeptide(L)'
;MIKVSHECPKSLFEKSKGFNDYEYCLAHLYASDPEYRDFYKKQSASGRECILDNSIFEGRGLSNEEFADIIMDLKPSHYIIPDVLEDTAATIANMVKFKKDFPDLPGKVICVVQGKTYEELVKCYRAADKYGDKIAISFDYSYYESIYPQYCKLDAWCRGRQSLISRLIMDGVWNGNKPHHLLGCGLAKEFNDPLYQKISIESIDTSNPVVAGIKHMMYDSIHGLAEKPSVKLCDLIDYDIPIKDLPIVDYNITAFKRIIGR
;
A
#
# COMPACT_ATOMS: atom_id res chain seq x y z
N MET A 1 0.32 -13.74 10.09
CA MET A 1 1.53 -13.44 9.30
C MET A 1 1.16 -12.39 8.26
N ILE A 2 1.87 -11.27 8.20
CA ILE A 2 1.56 -10.14 7.29
C ILE A 2 1.90 -10.56 5.86
N LYS A 3 0.96 -10.43 4.92
CA LYS A 3 1.20 -10.61 3.49
C LYS A 3 1.90 -9.38 2.92
N VAL A 4 2.83 -9.57 1.98
CA VAL A 4 3.51 -8.44 1.31
C VAL A 4 3.45 -8.57 -0.21
N SER A 5 3.21 -7.44 -0.86
CA SER A 5 3.45 -7.26 -2.29
C SER A 5 4.57 -6.24 -2.50
N HIS A 6 5.58 -6.63 -3.24
CA HIS A 6 6.65 -5.74 -3.69
C HIS A 6 6.32 -5.29 -5.09
N GLU A 7 6.01 -4.02 -5.23
CA GLU A 7 5.91 -3.42 -6.55
C GLU A 7 7.27 -3.47 -7.25
N CYS A 8 7.28 -3.82 -8.54
CA CYS A 8 8.52 -4.02 -9.28
C CYS A 8 8.38 -3.63 -10.77
N PRO A 9 9.50 -3.36 -11.47
CA PRO A 9 9.50 -3.18 -12.92
C PRO A 9 9.01 -4.41 -13.68
N LYS A 10 8.54 -4.22 -14.91
CA LYS A 10 8.04 -5.30 -15.78
C LYS A 10 9.06 -6.44 -15.97
N SER A 11 10.36 -6.12 -16.01
CA SER A 11 11.44 -7.13 -16.09
C SER A 11 11.45 -8.15 -14.94
N LEU A 12 10.77 -7.86 -13.82
CA LEU A 12 10.63 -8.78 -12.67
C LEU A 12 9.27 -9.47 -12.58
N PHE A 13 8.30 -9.21 -13.44
CA PHE A 13 6.94 -9.72 -13.31
C PHE A 13 6.87 -11.26 -13.18
N GLU A 14 7.63 -11.99 -13.97
CA GLU A 14 7.63 -13.45 -13.83
C GLU A 14 8.28 -13.93 -12.51
N LYS A 15 9.27 -13.19 -11.99
CA LYS A 15 9.89 -13.49 -10.70
C LYS A 15 9.03 -13.05 -9.51
N SER A 16 8.23 -11.99 -9.67
CA SER A 16 7.41 -11.43 -8.59
C SER A 16 6.46 -12.46 -7.99
N LYS A 17 5.99 -13.39 -8.78
CA LYS A 17 5.14 -14.51 -8.34
C LYS A 17 5.78 -15.37 -7.24
N GLY A 18 7.11 -15.43 -7.19
CA GLY A 18 7.87 -16.21 -6.21
C GLY A 18 8.13 -15.44 -4.90
N PHE A 19 8.16 -14.11 -4.97
CA PHE A 19 8.44 -13.30 -3.77
C PHE A 19 7.24 -12.49 -3.26
N ASN A 20 6.19 -12.29 -4.04
CA ASN A 20 4.96 -11.63 -3.62
C ASN A 20 3.94 -12.64 -3.09
N ASP A 21 3.20 -12.27 -2.05
CA ASP A 21 2.09 -13.07 -1.52
C ASP A 21 0.79 -12.81 -2.26
N TYR A 22 0.64 -11.61 -2.81
CA TYR A 22 -0.47 -11.14 -3.63
C TYR A 22 0.05 -10.09 -4.62
N GLU A 23 -0.73 -9.73 -5.62
CA GLU A 23 -0.36 -8.70 -6.59
C GLU A 23 -0.97 -7.34 -6.21
N TYR A 24 -0.17 -6.27 -6.35
CA TYR A 24 -0.60 -4.89 -6.12
C TYR A 24 -0.54 -4.12 -7.43
N CYS A 25 -1.70 -3.75 -7.95
CA CYS A 25 -1.89 -3.20 -9.29
C CYS A 25 -2.22 -1.70 -9.22
N LEU A 26 -1.46 -0.85 -9.89
CA LEU A 26 -1.72 0.58 -10.00
C LEU A 26 -2.67 0.87 -11.16
N ALA A 27 -3.81 1.50 -10.90
CA ALA A 27 -4.86 1.72 -11.91
C ALA A 27 -4.38 2.54 -13.11
N HIS A 28 -3.56 3.57 -12.90
CA HIS A 28 -3.06 4.41 -13.99
C HIS A 28 -2.13 3.64 -14.95
N LEU A 29 -1.31 2.72 -14.44
CA LEU A 29 -0.46 1.85 -15.27
C LEU A 29 -1.31 0.80 -15.98
N TYR A 30 -2.31 0.24 -15.29
CA TYR A 30 -3.25 -0.67 -15.92
C TYR A 30 -3.99 -0.02 -17.10
N ALA A 31 -4.39 1.25 -16.97
CA ALA A 31 -5.05 2.00 -18.03
C ALA A 31 -4.12 2.28 -19.21
N SER A 32 -2.84 2.63 -18.95
CA SER A 32 -1.94 3.19 -19.95
C SER A 32 -0.93 2.20 -20.57
N ASP A 33 -0.64 1.08 -19.89
CA ASP A 33 0.40 0.12 -20.34
C ASP A 33 -0.24 -1.26 -20.62
N PRO A 34 -0.30 -1.69 -21.90
CA PRO A 34 -0.90 -2.97 -22.27
C PRO A 34 -0.19 -4.18 -21.66
N GLU A 35 1.15 -4.18 -21.57
CA GLU A 35 1.94 -5.28 -21.01
C GLU A 35 1.67 -5.43 -19.50
N TYR A 36 1.62 -4.29 -18.78
CA TYR A 36 1.25 -4.23 -17.38
C TYR A 36 -0.18 -4.79 -17.17
N ARG A 37 -1.13 -4.33 -17.97
CA ARG A 37 -2.52 -4.81 -17.96
C ARG A 37 -2.63 -6.31 -18.16
N ASP A 38 -1.98 -6.84 -19.20
CA ASP A 38 -2.04 -8.25 -19.55
C ASP A 38 -1.47 -9.13 -18.43
N PHE A 39 -0.38 -8.69 -17.78
CA PHE A 39 0.17 -9.39 -16.63
C PHE A 39 -0.86 -9.49 -15.49
N TYR A 40 -1.41 -8.37 -15.05
CA TYR A 40 -2.35 -8.37 -13.91
C TYR A 40 -3.68 -9.07 -14.24
N LYS A 41 -4.18 -8.97 -15.46
CA LYS A 41 -5.35 -9.76 -15.91
C LYS A 41 -5.08 -11.25 -15.82
N LYS A 42 -3.91 -11.70 -16.26
CA LYS A 42 -3.50 -13.10 -16.18
C LYS A 42 -3.39 -13.58 -14.73
N GLN A 43 -2.83 -12.75 -13.82
CA GLN A 43 -2.73 -13.10 -12.41
C GLN A 43 -4.12 -13.22 -11.78
N SER A 44 -4.99 -12.23 -11.96
CA SER A 44 -6.35 -12.26 -11.45
C SER A 44 -7.15 -13.46 -11.98
N ALA A 45 -7.09 -13.71 -13.28
CA ALA A 45 -7.77 -14.84 -13.92
C ALA A 45 -7.27 -16.21 -13.43
N SER A 46 -6.01 -16.29 -12.96
CA SER A 46 -5.46 -17.51 -12.37
C SER A 46 -5.91 -17.74 -10.90
N GLY A 47 -6.72 -16.83 -10.33
CA GLY A 47 -7.17 -16.89 -8.94
C GLY A 47 -6.17 -16.35 -7.94
N ARG A 48 -5.09 -15.69 -8.39
CA ARG A 48 -4.14 -15.02 -7.51
C ARG A 48 -4.78 -13.78 -6.89
N GLU A 49 -4.62 -13.58 -5.59
CA GLU A 49 -5.10 -12.38 -4.91
C GLU A 49 -4.49 -11.13 -5.56
N CYS A 50 -5.33 -10.17 -5.92
CA CYS A 50 -4.92 -8.91 -6.53
C CYS A 50 -5.64 -7.75 -5.85
N ILE A 51 -4.88 -6.75 -5.41
CA ILE A 51 -5.39 -5.46 -4.93
C ILE A 51 -5.20 -4.44 -6.02
N LEU A 52 -6.28 -3.76 -6.43
CA LEU A 52 -6.23 -2.63 -7.36
C LEU A 52 -6.18 -1.33 -6.57
N ASP A 53 -5.09 -0.59 -6.72
CA ASP A 53 -4.89 0.75 -6.16
C ASP A 53 -5.46 1.84 -7.08
N ASN A 54 -6.00 2.89 -6.49
CA ASN A 54 -6.63 4.01 -7.21
C ASN A 54 -5.64 5.01 -7.82
N SER A 55 -4.35 4.90 -7.55
CA SER A 55 -3.25 5.74 -8.04
C SER A 55 -3.33 7.23 -7.65
N ILE A 56 -4.08 7.56 -6.61
CA ILE A 56 -4.19 8.94 -6.10
C ILE A 56 -2.85 9.44 -5.58
N PHE A 57 -2.08 8.58 -4.90
CA PHE A 57 -0.76 8.93 -4.36
C PHE A 57 0.24 9.33 -5.47
N GLU A 58 0.19 8.70 -6.62
CA GLU A 58 1.01 9.05 -7.78
C GLU A 58 0.58 10.37 -8.45
N GLY A 59 -0.56 10.95 -8.04
CA GLY A 59 -1.14 12.13 -8.67
C GLY A 59 -1.75 11.82 -10.04
N ARG A 60 -2.15 10.58 -10.28
CA ARG A 60 -2.68 10.05 -11.54
C ARG A 60 -4.03 9.37 -11.36
N GLY A 61 -4.84 9.88 -10.42
CA GLY A 61 -6.19 9.37 -10.20
C GLY A 61 -7.04 9.47 -11.47
N LEU A 62 -7.86 8.45 -11.67
CA LEU A 62 -8.84 8.34 -12.77
C LEU A 62 -10.19 8.87 -12.30
N SER A 63 -11.11 9.12 -13.25
CA SER A 63 -12.52 9.31 -12.89
C SER A 63 -13.09 8.05 -12.23
N ASN A 64 -14.17 8.19 -11.47
CA ASN A 64 -14.83 7.04 -10.85
C ASN A 64 -15.34 6.03 -11.88
N GLU A 65 -15.80 6.52 -13.04
CA GLU A 65 -16.28 5.71 -14.16
C GLU A 65 -15.13 4.90 -14.77
N GLU A 66 -14.01 5.54 -15.10
CA GLU A 66 -12.83 4.86 -15.65
C GLU A 66 -12.28 3.82 -14.64
N PHE A 67 -12.27 4.15 -13.35
CA PHE A 67 -11.81 3.23 -12.31
C PHE A 67 -12.76 2.03 -12.17
N ALA A 68 -14.07 2.24 -12.24
CA ALA A 68 -15.08 1.18 -12.23
C ALA A 68 -14.94 0.24 -13.45
N ASP A 69 -14.67 0.80 -14.64
CA ASP A 69 -14.40 0.01 -15.86
C ASP A 69 -13.16 -0.89 -15.68
N ILE A 70 -12.10 -0.38 -15.06
CA ILE A 70 -10.91 -1.18 -14.75
C ILE A 70 -11.24 -2.30 -13.75
N ILE A 71 -12.04 -2.03 -12.71
CA ILE A 71 -12.47 -3.07 -11.76
C ILE A 71 -13.26 -4.17 -12.49
N MET A 72 -14.16 -3.81 -13.39
CA MET A 72 -14.93 -4.76 -14.19
C MET A 72 -14.07 -5.59 -15.13
N ASP A 73 -13.02 -5.00 -15.71
CA ASP A 73 -12.11 -5.69 -16.63
C ASP A 73 -11.09 -6.58 -15.90
N LEU A 74 -10.44 -6.07 -14.82
CA LEU A 74 -9.44 -6.81 -14.04
C LEU A 74 -10.04 -7.88 -13.13
N LYS A 75 -11.22 -7.60 -12.55
CA LYS A 75 -11.87 -8.40 -11.49
C LYS A 75 -10.93 -8.69 -10.32
N PRO A 76 -10.41 -7.66 -9.64
CA PRO A 76 -9.47 -7.82 -8.55
C PRO A 76 -10.14 -8.47 -7.33
N SER A 77 -9.36 -9.09 -6.44
CA SER A 77 -9.87 -9.59 -5.16
C SER A 77 -10.32 -8.46 -4.25
N HIS A 78 -9.58 -7.34 -4.31
CA HIS A 78 -9.88 -6.11 -3.59
C HIS A 78 -9.57 -4.89 -4.46
N TYR A 79 -10.26 -3.78 -4.19
CA TYR A 79 -9.94 -2.49 -4.79
C TYR A 79 -10.05 -1.36 -3.76
N ILE A 80 -9.20 -0.36 -3.91
CA ILE A 80 -9.16 0.80 -3.03
C ILE A 80 -10.07 1.88 -3.63
N ILE A 81 -11.17 2.23 -2.93
CA ILE A 81 -12.06 3.31 -3.36
C ILE A 81 -11.26 4.61 -3.48
N PRO A 82 -11.48 5.43 -4.55
CA PRO A 82 -10.82 6.71 -4.69
C PRO A 82 -11.00 7.59 -3.44
N ASP A 83 -9.90 7.98 -2.83
CA ASP A 83 -9.82 8.85 -1.67
C ASP A 83 -9.26 10.23 -2.05
N VAL A 84 -9.22 11.14 -1.11
CA VAL A 84 -8.61 12.46 -1.27
C VAL A 84 -7.56 12.65 -0.19
N LEU A 85 -6.32 12.85 -0.60
CA LEU A 85 -5.18 12.94 0.31
C LEU A 85 -5.44 14.00 1.39
N GLU A 86 -5.36 13.54 2.66
CA GLU A 86 -5.54 14.36 3.86
C GLU A 86 -6.88 15.13 3.95
N ASP A 87 -7.88 14.77 3.17
CA ASP A 87 -9.24 15.36 3.25
C ASP A 87 -10.28 14.31 3.69
N THR A 88 -10.58 14.33 4.97
CA THR A 88 -11.55 13.43 5.59
C THR A 88 -12.95 13.57 4.99
N ALA A 89 -13.40 14.80 4.76
CA ALA A 89 -14.79 15.03 4.30
C ALA A 89 -14.98 14.55 2.87
N ALA A 90 -14.07 14.90 1.97
CA ALA A 90 -14.10 14.45 0.59
C ALA A 90 -13.93 12.93 0.48
N THR A 91 -13.01 12.33 1.26
CA THR A 91 -12.80 10.88 1.28
C THR A 91 -14.06 10.13 1.72
N ILE A 92 -14.72 10.57 2.81
CA ILE A 92 -15.98 9.95 3.25
C ILE A 92 -17.09 10.12 2.20
N ALA A 93 -17.19 11.30 1.58
CA ALA A 93 -18.16 11.53 0.52
C ALA A 93 -17.93 10.58 -0.67
N ASN A 94 -16.67 10.36 -1.06
CA ASN A 94 -16.31 9.42 -2.12
C ASN A 94 -16.66 7.97 -1.74
N MET A 95 -16.41 7.53 -0.50
CA MET A 95 -16.81 6.19 -0.03
C MET A 95 -18.32 5.95 -0.23
N VAL A 96 -19.14 6.93 0.18
CA VAL A 96 -20.59 6.83 0.06
C VAL A 96 -21.04 6.87 -1.40
N LYS A 97 -20.53 7.84 -2.16
CA LYS A 97 -20.89 8.05 -3.56
C LYS A 97 -20.50 6.86 -4.43
N PHE A 98 -19.26 6.41 -4.34
CA PHE A 98 -18.74 5.30 -5.17
C PHE A 98 -19.54 4.01 -4.95
N LYS A 99 -19.82 3.65 -3.70
CA LYS A 99 -20.64 2.45 -3.41
C LYS A 99 -22.09 2.59 -3.86
N LYS A 100 -22.64 3.79 -3.88
CA LYS A 100 -23.99 4.07 -4.39
C LYS A 100 -24.06 3.98 -5.91
N ASP A 101 -23.05 4.56 -6.58
CA ASP A 101 -23.05 4.66 -8.04
C ASP A 101 -22.63 3.33 -8.71
N PHE A 102 -21.83 2.52 -8.01
CA PHE A 102 -21.29 1.24 -8.49
C PHE A 102 -21.50 0.10 -7.49
N PRO A 103 -22.76 -0.34 -7.25
CA PRO A 103 -23.07 -1.30 -6.18
C PRO A 103 -22.62 -2.73 -6.48
N ASP A 104 -22.48 -3.11 -7.75
CA ASP A 104 -22.30 -4.50 -8.20
C ASP A 104 -20.88 -4.78 -8.74
N LEU A 105 -19.88 -3.98 -8.36
CA LEU A 105 -18.51 -4.22 -8.78
C LEU A 105 -17.93 -5.49 -8.16
N PRO A 106 -17.17 -6.30 -8.93
CA PRO A 106 -16.51 -7.48 -8.40
C PRO A 106 -15.37 -7.12 -7.44
N GLY A 107 -15.16 -7.97 -6.43
CA GLY A 107 -14.11 -7.78 -5.42
C GLY A 107 -14.62 -7.12 -4.14
N LYS A 108 -13.72 -7.03 -3.16
CA LYS A 108 -13.97 -6.43 -1.84
C LYS A 108 -13.42 -5.02 -1.78
N VAL A 109 -14.09 -4.18 -1.00
CA VAL A 109 -13.77 -2.76 -0.87
C VAL A 109 -12.68 -2.53 0.18
N ILE A 110 -11.64 -1.78 -0.17
CA ILE A 110 -10.69 -1.19 0.77
C ILE A 110 -11.00 0.30 0.86
N CYS A 111 -11.19 0.81 2.09
CA CYS A 111 -11.35 2.24 2.36
C CYS A 111 -10.10 2.79 3.04
N VAL A 112 -9.56 3.89 2.50
CA VAL A 112 -8.38 4.56 3.07
C VAL A 112 -8.79 5.55 4.13
N VAL A 113 -8.09 5.56 5.26
CA VAL A 113 -8.23 6.57 6.29
C VAL A 113 -7.45 7.82 5.87
N GLN A 114 -8.10 8.99 5.84
CA GLN A 114 -7.48 10.27 5.46
C GLN A 114 -7.84 11.37 6.46
N GLY A 115 -6.86 12.24 6.79
CA GLY A 115 -7.04 13.38 7.69
C GLY A 115 -5.73 13.99 8.12
N LYS A 116 -5.78 15.24 8.63
CA LYS A 116 -4.64 16.04 9.11
C LYS A 116 -4.53 16.08 10.63
N THR A 117 -5.60 15.73 11.33
CA THR A 117 -5.66 15.69 12.79
C THR A 117 -6.09 14.30 13.26
N TYR A 118 -5.82 14.00 14.53
CA TYR A 118 -6.27 12.73 15.10
C TYR A 118 -7.79 12.57 15.03
N GLU A 119 -8.53 13.63 15.32
CA GLU A 119 -10.00 13.65 15.32
C GLU A 119 -10.55 13.36 13.90
N GLU A 120 -9.92 13.94 12.88
CA GLU A 120 -10.25 13.68 11.49
C GLU A 120 -9.96 12.23 11.11
N LEU A 121 -8.77 11.71 11.48
CA LEU A 121 -8.38 10.33 11.24
C LEU A 121 -9.34 9.34 11.93
N VAL A 122 -9.76 9.61 13.17
CA VAL A 122 -10.78 8.80 13.88
C VAL A 122 -12.12 8.84 13.14
N LYS A 123 -12.56 10.02 12.69
CA LYS A 123 -13.80 10.16 11.92
C LYS A 123 -13.76 9.38 10.63
N CYS A 124 -12.66 9.48 9.89
CA CYS A 124 -12.45 8.73 8.65
C CYS A 124 -12.35 7.23 8.90
N TYR A 125 -11.64 6.81 9.95
CA TYR A 125 -11.52 5.40 10.32
C TYR A 125 -12.90 4.76 10.59
N ARG A 126 -13.77 5.44 11.33
CA ARG A 126 -15.14 4.95 11.59
C ARG A 126 -15.96 4.83 10.32
N ALA A 127 -15.77 5.73 9.36
CA ALA A 127 -16.41 5.62 8.06
C ALA A 127 -15.82 4.45 7.24
N ALA A 128 -14.50 4.30 7.23
CA ALA A 128 -13.82 3.19 6.58
C ALA A 128 -14.24 1.84 7.17
N ASP A 129 -14.42 1.76 8.50
CA ASP A 129 -14.93 0.57 9.18
C ASP A 129 -16.37 0.24 8.77
N LYS A 130 -17.20 1.26 8.55
CA LYS A 130 -18.60 1.07 8.12
C LYS A 130 -18.72 0.66 6.66
N TYR A 131 -17.93 1.24 5.76
CA TYR A 131 -18.12 1.13 4.32
C TYR A 131 -17.16 0.14 3.64
N GLY A 132 -15.98 -0.12 4.21
CA GLY A 132 -14.97 -1.02 3.66
C GLY A 132 -15.08 -2.45 4.19
N ASP A 133 -14.64 -3.41 3.40
CA ASP A 133 -14.37 -4.78 3.84
C ASP A 133 -12.98 -4.88 4.49
N LYS A 134 -12.08 -3.98 4.13
CA LYS A 134 -10.73 -3.81 4.69
C LYS A 134 -10.47 -2.31 4.90
N ILE A 135 -9.70 -1.96 5.93
CA ILE A 135 -9.30 -0.59 6.24
C ILE A 135 -7.84 -0.40 5.84
N ALA A 136 -7.52 0.67 5.12
CA ALA A 136 -6.15 1.01 4.78
C ALA A 136 -5.67 2.26 5.53
N ILE A 137 -4.40 2.23 6.00
CA ILE A 137 -3.74 3.35 6.68
C ILE A 137 -2.48 3.71 5.91
N SER A 138 -2.39 4.95 5.45
CA SER A 138 -1.27 5.44 4.67
C SER A 138 0.00 5.66 5.50
N PHE A 139 1.14 5.74 4.79
CA PHE A 139 2.46 5.93 5.37
C PHE A 139 2.81 7.42 5.57
N ASP A 140 2.18 8.34 4.88
CA ASP A 140 2.67 9.70 4.65
C ASP A 140 1.71 10.83 5.07
N TYR A 141 1.12 10.76 6.25
CA TYR A 141 0.28 11.88 6.73
C TYR A 141 1.12 13.02 7.32
N SER A 142 0.73 14.28 7.02
CA SER A 142 1.28 15.47 7.68
C SER A 142 1.05 15.46 9.20
N TYR A 143 0.00 14.78 9.66
CA TYR A 143 -0.24 14.49 11.07
C TYR A 143 0.97 13.83 11.74
N TYR A 144 1.63 12.87 11.09
CA TYR A 144 2.81 12.21 11.66
C TYR A 144 3.99 13.16 11.85
N GLU A 145 4.21 14.06 10.88
CA GLU A 145 5.24 15.10 10.99
C GLU A 145 4.93 16.09 12.11
N SER A 146 3.64 16.42 12.31
CA SER A 146 3.20 17.34 13.35
C SER A 146 3.41 16.81 14.78
N ILE A 147 3.29 15.51 15.00
CA ILE A 147 3.51 14.89 16.32
C ILE A 147 4.96 14.50 16.57
N TYR A 148 5.81 14.44 15.52
CA TYR A 148 7.21 14.08 15.60
C TYR A 148 8.12 15.06 14.86
N PRO A 149 8.01 16.39 15.10
CA PRO A 149 8.74 17.42 14.34
C PRO A 149 10.26 17.37 14.50
N GLN A 150 10.78 16.68 15.53
CA GLN A 150 12.21 16.52 15.80
C GLN A 150 12.90 15.44 14.96
N TYR A 151 12.13 14.61 14.23
CA TYR A 151 12.68 13.55 13.40
C TYR A 151 12.74 13.93 11.93
N CYS A 152 13.59 13.26 11.16
CA CYS A 152 13.50 13.34 9.71
C CYS A 152 12.14 12.76 9.24
N LYS A 153 11.71 13.20 8.06
CA LYS A 153 10.37 12.91 7.52
C LYS A 153 10.02 11.42 7.56
N LEU A 154 10.92 10.54 7.11
CA LEU A 154 10.66 9.10 7.07
C LEU A 154 10.55 8.48 8.48
N ASP A 155 11.37 8.94 9.42
CA ASP A 155 11.28 8.48 10.81
C ASP A 155 10.02 8.98 11.49
N ALA A 156 9.62 10.24 11.22
CA ALA A 156 8.36 10.80 11.69
C ALA A 156 7.16 9.98 11.17
N TRP A 157 7.19 9.58 9.92
CA TRP A 157 6.14 8.75 9.32
C TRP A 157 6.05 7.35 9.95
N CYS A 158 7.18 6.65 10.14
CA CYS A 158 7.19 5.35 10.81
C CYS A 158 6.62 5.45 12.23
N ARG A 159 7.16 6.38 13.04
CA ARG A 159 6.71 6.57 14.43
C ARG A 159 5.29 7.10 14.51
N GLY A 160 4.91 7.95 13.57
CA GLY A 160 3.56 8.53 13.49
C GLY A 160 2.50 7.48 13.23
N ARG A 161 2.73 6.56 12.27
CA ARG A 161 1.79 5.47 12.00
C ARG A 161 1.68 4.49 13.17
N GLN A 162 2.81 4.12 13.79
CA GLN A 162 2.82 3.34 15.03
C GLN A 162 2.00 4.01 16.14
N SER A 163 2.21 5.31 16.36
CA SER A 163 1.49 6.07 17.39
C SER A 163 0.01 6.23 17.07
N LEU A 164 -0.36 6.48 15.81
CA LEU A 164 -1.76 6.54 15.40
C LEU A 164 -2.47 5.23 15.70
N ILE A 165 -1.90 4.11 15.28
CA ILE A 165 -2.49 2.78 15.50
C ILE A 165 -2.60 2.49 17.00
N SER A 166 -1.54 2.76 17.79
CA SER A 166 -1.56 2.58 19.24
C SER A 166 -2.68 3.40 19.88
N ARG A 167 -2.85 4.66 19.47
CA ARG A 167 -3.88 5.55 20.00
C ARG A 167 -5.29 5.10 19.61
N LEU A 168 -5.49 4.67 18.35
CA LEU A 168 -6.77 4.09 17.93
C LEU A 168 -7.18 2.88 18.79
N ILE A 169 -6.19 2.04 19.17
CA ILE A 169 -6.43 0.89 20.05
C ILE A 169 -6.78 1.34 21.47
N MET A 170 -5.99 2.26 22.05
CA MET A 170 -6.22 2.76 23.40
C MET A 170 -7.57 3.46 23.56
N ASP A 171 -7.99 4.18 22.52
CA ASP A 171 -9.28 4.91 22.51
C ASP A 171 -10.46 4.00 22.11
N GLY A 172 -10.24 2.68 21.90
CA GLY A 172 -11.29 1.72 21.55
C GLY A 172 -11.89 1.94 20.16
N VAL A 173 -11.15 2.61 19.26
CA VAL A 173 -11.58 2.88 17.88
C VAL A 173 -11.17 1.75 16.94
N TRP A 174 -10.02 1.12 17.19
CA TRP A 174 -9.47 0.04 16.35
C TRP A 174 -10.38 -1.19 16.34
N ASN A 175 -10.87 -1.58 15.16
CA ASN A 175 -11.65 -2.80 15.00
C ASN A 175 -10.72 -4.00 14.70
N GLY A 176 -10.35 -4.74 15.74
CA GLY A 176 -9.48 -5.92 15.61
C GLY A 176 -10.08 -7.09 14.80
N ASN A 177 -11.39 -7.07 14.52
CA ASN A 177 -12.06 -8.09 13.72
C ASN A 177 -12.07 -7.77 12.21
N LYS A 178 -11.69 -6.56 11.83
CA LYS A 178 -11.61 -6.14 10.44
C LYS A 178 -10.15 -6.24 9.94
N PRO A 179 -9.90 -6.76 8.74
CA PRO A 179 -8.55 -6.78 8.18
C PRO A 179 -8.06 -5.37 7.89
N HIS A 180 -6.76 -5.15 8.13
CA HIS A 180 -6.11 -3.88 7.86
C HIS A 180 -5.00 -4.05 6.83
N HIS A 181 -4.85 -3.04 5.99
CA HIS A 181 -3.77 -2.89 5.03
C HIS A 181 -2.95 -1.65 5.36
N LEU A 182 -1.64 -1.74 5.39
CA LEU A 182 -0.77 -0.58 5.55
C LEU A 182 -0.24 -0.18 4.18
N LEU A 183 -0.75 0.93 3.65
CA LEU A 183 -0.34 1.48 2.36
C LEU A 183 1.07 2.03 2.46
N GLY A 184 1.91 1.63 1.51
CA GLY A 184 3.29 2.06 1.39
C GLY A 184 4.12 1.76 2.64
N CYS A 185 5.07 0.87 2.56
CA CYS A 185 6.06 0.69 3.60
C CYS A 185 7.38 1.37 3.19
N GLY A 186 7.62 2.57 3.71
CA GLY A 186 8.82 3.33 3.38
C GLY A 186 10.08 2.78 4.03
N LEU A 187 10.01 2.33 5.28
CA LEU A 187 11.13 1.78 6.03
C LEU A 187 10.72 0.52 6.79
N ALA A 188 11.40 -0.59 6.50
CA ALA A 188 11.12 -1.89 7.13
C ALA A 188 11.23 -1.88 8.67
N LYS A 189 12.08 -1.02 9.24
CA LYS A 189 12.25 -0.86 10.70
C LYS A 189 10.97 -0.53 11.46
N GLU A 190 9.95 -0.03 10.77
CA GLU A 190 8.62 0.21 11.35
C GLU A 190 8.07 -1.07 12.00
N PHE A 191 8.32 -2.22 11.39
CA PHE A 191 7.79 -3.51 11.85
C PHE A 191 8.58 -4.14 13.00
N ASN A 192 9.68 -3.51 13.44
CA ASN A 192 10.38 -3.90 14.67
C ASN A 192 9.60 -3.52 15.93
N ASP A 193 8.54 -2.71 15.82
CA ASP A 193 7.68 -2.40 16.97
C ASP A 193 6.84 -3.63 17.34
N PRO A 194 6.85 -4.05 18.63
CA PRO A 194 6.06 -5.18 19.12
C PRO A 194 4.56 -5.04 18.91
N LEU A 195 4.06 -3.83 18.66
CA LEU A 195 2.66 -3.55 18.34
C LEU A 195 2.20 -4.39 17.15
N TYR A 196 2.98 -4.41 16.07
CA TYR A 196 2.62 -5.12 14.83
C TYR A 196 2.58 -6.65 14.96
N GLN A 197 3.17 -7.19 16.02
CA GLN A 197 3.07 -8.62 16.35
C GLN A 197 1.76 -8.96 17.09
N LYS A 198 1.09 -7.95 17.67
CA LYS A 198 -0.08 -8.13 18.54
C LYS A 198 -1.39 -7.75 17.86
N ILE A 199 -1.33 -7.04 16.74
CA ILE A 199 -2.51 -6.57 16.00
C ILE A 199 -2.66 -7.29 14.67
N SER A 200 -3.89 -7.33 14.16
CA SER A 200 -4.20 -7.98 12.89
C SER A 200 -3.95 -7.02 11.73
N ILE A 201 -2.68 -6.93 11.27
CA ILE A 201 -2.35 -6.40 9.94
C ILE A 201 -2.34 -7.57 8.96
N GLU A 202 -3.19 -7.50 7.94
CA GLU A 202 -3.29 -8.57 6.95
C GLU A 202 -2.27 -8.41 5.84
N SER A 203 -2.07 -7.18 5.34
CA SER A 203 -1.25 -6.96 4.15
C SER A 203 -0.58 -5.59 4.14
N ILE A 204 0.51 -5.51 3.40
CA ILE A 204 1.29 -4.30 3.13
C ILE A 204 1.78 -4.33 1.68
N ASP A 205 1.94 -3.16 1.07
CA ASP A 205 2.65 -2.97 -0.20
C ASP A 205 3.94 -2.18 0.00
N THR A 206 4.90 -2.37 -0.87
CA THR A 206 6.15 -1.61 -0.89
C THR A 206 6.92 -1.79 -2.19
N SER A 207 7.47 -0.70 -2.73
CA SER A 207 8.48 -0.75 -3.79
C SER A 207 9.90 -0.66 -3.24
N ASN A 208 10.06 -0.33 -1.95
CA ASN A 208 11.35 0.07 -1.38
C ASN A 208 12.47 -0.99 -1.56
N PRO A 209 12.28 -2.30 -1.25
CA PRO A 209 13.36 -3.28 -1.41
C PRO A 209 13.86 -3.39 -2.84
N VAL A 210 12.93 -3.33 -3.81
CA VAL A 210 13.23 -3.43 -5.25
C VAL A 210 13.96 -2.18 -5.73
N VAL A 211 13.40 -0.99 -5.45
CA VAL A 211 14.00 0.29 -5.86
C VAL A 211 15.37 0.49 -5.21
N ALA A 212 15.53 0.13 -3.94
CA ALA A 212 16.82 0.15 -3.26
C ALA A 212 17.84 -0.76 -3.94
N GLY A 213 17.45 -1.97 -4.32
CA GLY A 213 18.31 -2.90 -5.04
C GLY A 213 18.75 -2.35 -6.40
N ILE A 214 17.84 -1.75 -7.17
CA ILE A 214 18.14 -1.06 -8.44
C ILE A 214 19.13 0.09 -8.24
N LYS A 215 19.07 0.75 -7.07
CA LYS A 215 19.99 1.86 -6.71
C LYS A 215 21.26 1.38 -5.98
N HIS A 216 21.53 0.08 -5.97
CA HIS A 216 22.66 -0.54 -5.27
C HIS A 216 22.73 -0.24 -3.77
N MET A 217 21.58 0.05 -3.15
CA MET A 217 21.46 0.24 -1.71
C MET A 217 21.07 -1.10 -1.08
N MET A 218 21.93 -1.61 -0.22
CA MET A 218 21.74 -2.93 0.40
C MET A 218 21.12 -2.79 1.78
N TYR A 219 20.12 -3.59 2.10
CA TYR A 219 19.45 -3.60 3.41
C TYR A 219 20.39 -4.10 4.51
N ASP A 220 20.36 -3.42 5.66
CA ASP A 220 20.75 -4.05 6.90
C ASP A 220 19.74 -5.16 7.24
N SER A 221 20.26 -6.30 7.73
CA SER A 221 19.43 -7.49 7.95
C SER A 221 18.44 -7.37 9.12
N ILE A 222 18.58 -6.35 9.96
CA ILE A 222 17.77 -6.13 11.17
C ILE A 222 16.85 -4.92 11.01
N HIS A 223 17.39 -3.83 10.46
CA HIS A 223 16.70 -2.53 10.41
C HIS A 223 16.25 -2.12 9.00
N GLY A 224 16.72 -2.82 7.96
CA GLY A 224 16.49 -2.42 6.57
C GLY A 224 17.34 -1.24 6.16
N LEU A 225 16.74 -0.19 5.62
CA LEU A 225 17.44 1.04 5.26
C LEU A 225 17.14 2.17 6.25
N ALA A 226 18.12 3.06 6.43
CA ALA A 226 17.92 4.33 7.15
C ALA A 226 17.19 5.37 6.28
N GLU A 227 17.33 5.27 4.95
CA GLU A 227 16.80 6.20 3.97
C GLU A 227 16.06 5.46 2.86
N LYS A 228 15.02 6.10 2.31
CA LYS A 228 14.31 5.61 1.12
C LYS A 228 14.93 6.25 -0.13
N PRO A 229 15.18 5.49 -1.22
CA PRO A 229 15.51 6.10 -2.50
C PRO A 229 14.46 7.11 -2.94
N SER A 230 14.88 8.27 -3.46
CA SER A 230 13.99 9.37 -3.88
C SER A 230 13.32 9.13 -5.24
N VAL A 231 13.29 7.90 -5.73
CA VAL A 231 12.74 7.52 -7.05
C VAL A 231 11.43 6.77 -6.84
N LYS A 232 10.40 7.14 -7.60
CA LYS A 232 9.14 6.40 -7.63
C LYS A 232 9.26 5.19 -8.55
N LEU A 233 8.58 4.11 -8.21
CA LEU A 233 8.59 2.91 -9.05
C LEU A 233 7.97 3.16 -10.43
N CYS A 234 6.91 3.96 -10.52
CA CYS A 234 6.29 4.29 -11.81
C CYS A 234 7.27 4.92 -12.82
N ASP A 235 8.35 5.58 -12.34
CA ASP A 235 9.42 6.10 -13.19
C ASP A 235 10.42 5.00 -13.62
N LEU A 236 10.33 3.82 -13.05
CA LEU A 236 11.19 2.67 -13.30
C LEU A 236 10.42 1.47 -13.89
N ILE A 237 9.16 1.64 -14.26
CA ILE A 237 8.31 0.50 -14.67
C ILE A 237 8.89 -0.26 -15.87
N ASP A 238 9.52 0.45 -16.80
CA ASP A 238 10.18 -0.10 -17.98
C ASP A 238 11.68 -0.39 -17.78
N TYR A 239 12.17 -0.25 -16.54
CA TYR A 239 13.59 -0.47 -16.28
C TYR A 239 13.95 -1.96 -16.38
N ASP A 240 14.86 -2.27 -17.28
CA ASP A 240 15.41 -3.63 -17.40
C ASP A 240 16.56 -3.80 -16.40
N ILE A 241 16.30 -4.59 -15.36
CA ILE A 241 17.29 -4.79 -14.29
C ILE A 241 18.42 -5.69 -14.81
N PRO A 242 19.68 -5.19 -14.81
CA PRO A 242 20.81 -6.01 -15.20
C PRO A 242 20.93 -7.28 -14.35
N ILE A 243 21.25 -8.41 -14.95
CA ILE A 243 21.39 -9.71 -14.26
C ILE A 243 22.32 -9.62 -13.05
N LYS A 244 23.41 -8.83 -13.15
CA LYS A 244 24.35 -8.62 -12.04
C LYS A 244 23.76 -7.92 -10.83
N ASP A 245 22.65 -7.18 -10.98
CA ASP A 245 22.02 -6.41 -9.93
C ASP A 245 20.86 -7.18 -9.24
N LEU A 246 20.38 -8.25 -9.88
CA LEU A 246 19.34 -9.12 -9.32
C LEU A 246 19.66 -9.66 -7.92
N PRO A 247 20.91 -10.08 -7.59
CA PRO A 247 21.22 -10.57 -6.26
C PRO A 247 20.98 -9.55 -5.13
N ILE A 248 21.18 -8.25 -5.40
CA ILE A 248 20.92 -7.19 -4.41
C ILE A 248 19.41 -7.03 -4.21
N VAL A 249 18.63 -7.05 -5.28
CA VAL A 249 17.16 -6.98 -5.22
C VAL A 249 16.61 -8.17 -4.42
N ASP A 250 17.03 -9.38 -4.75
CA ASP A 250 16.60 -10.63 -4.06
C ASP A 250 16.99 -10.61 -2.58
N TYR A 251 18.19 -10.14 -2.27
CA TYR A 251 18.64 -9.98 -0.87
C TYR A 251 17.76 -8.98 -0.11
N ASN A 252 17.49 -7.81 -0.70
CA ASN A 252 16.68 -6.78 -0.05
C ASN A 252 15.25 -7.25 0.20
N ILE A 253 14.63 -7.94 -0.76
CA ILE A 253 13.30 -8.54 -0.60
C ILE A 253 13.31 -9.56 0.54
N THR A 254 14.33 -10.43 0.59
CA THR A 254 14.47 -11.45 1.63
C THR A 254 14.69 -10.82 3.02
N ALA A 255 15.55 -9.80 3.09
CA ALA A 255 15.79 -9.07 4.33
C ALA A 255 14.53 -8.35 4.82
N PHE A 256 13.80 -7.69 3.91
CA PHE A 256 12.53 -7.04 4.23
C PHE A 256 11.53 -8.05 4.81
N LYS A 257 11.32 -9.18 4.15
CA LYS A 257 10.42 -10.24 4.64
C LYS A 257 10.82 -10.72 6.02
N ARG A 258 12.10 -10.92 6.29
CA ARG A 258 12.60 -11.31 7.61
C ARG A 258 12.28 -10.28 8.68
N ILE A 259 12.46 -8.98 8.38
CA ILE A 259 12.16 -7.87 9.32
C ILE A 259 10.69 -7.84 9.68
N ILE A 260 9.80 -8.09 8.72
CA ILE A 260 8.35 -8.12 8.98
C ILE A 260 7.86 -9.45 9.56
N GLY A 261 8.77 -10.37 9.95
CA GLY A 261 8.43 -11.64 10.60
C GLY A 261 8.00 -12.75 9.64
N ARG A 262 8.61 -12.77 8.45
CA ARG A 262 8.37 -13.80 7.40
C ARG A 262 9.61 -14.58 7.05
#